data_6af26f52ab5dd3b9e15cad939d24259d
#
_entry.id   6af26f52ab5dd3b9e15cad939d24259d
#
_cell.length_a   1.000
_cell.length_b   1.000
_cell.length_c   1.000
_cell.angle_alpha   90.00
_cell.angle_beta   90.00
_cell.angle_gamma   90.00
#
_symmetry.space_group_name_H-M   'P 1'
#
loop_
_entity.id
_entity.type
_entity.pdbx_description
1 polymer ?
#
loop_
_entity_poly.entity_id
_entity_poly.type
_entity_poly.pdbx_seq_one_letter_code
_entity_poly.pdbx_strand_id
1 'polypeptide(L)'
;MANSITQNQINTLPPERAQRAEETINWLFNELKSIFPGWRAAFETEADYLSAKKTWLRVLVREKITRPQLENGLCEAEKSLDKFLPSVGLFVYWCKAYDYHALG
;
A
#
# COMPACT_ATOMS: atom_id res chain seq x y z
N MET A 1 -3.92 -18.70 17.54
CA MET A 1 -3.78 -18.34 16.41
C MET A 1 -4.58 -17.34 15.92
N ALA A 2 -4.30 -16.42 15.83
CA ALA A 2 -5.12 -15.47 15.41
C ALA A 2 -4.86 -15.15 14.04
N ASN A 3 -5.80 -15.33 13.26
CA ASN A 3 -5.75 -14.84 11.95
C ASN A 3 -6.01 -13.37 12.02
N SER A 4 -5.16 -12.60 11.41
CA SER A 4 -5.42 -11.18 11.32
C SER A 4 -6.62 -10.96 10.40
N ILE A 5 -7.23 -9.78 10.51
CA ILE A 5 -8.33 -9.42 9.63
C ILE A 5 -7.87 -9.43 8.19
N THR A 6 -6.63 -8.96 7.95
CA THR A 6 -6.07 -8.95 6.61
C THR A 6 -5.99 -10.35 6.03
N GLN A 7 -5.54 -11.30 6.84
CA GLN A 7 -5.46 -12.67 6.40
C GLN A 7 -6.84 -13.21 6.02
N ASN A 8 -7.86 -12.92 6.83
CA ASN A 8 -9.21 -13.37 6.52
C ASN A 8 -9.72 -12.77 5.22
N GLN A 9 -9.43 -11.48 4.99
CA GLN A 9 -9.86 -10.84 3.76
C GLN A 9 -9.20 -11.47 2.54
N ILE A 10 -7.93 -11.79 2.63
CA ILE A 10 -7.22 -12.43 1.53
C ILE A 10 -7.76 -13.83 1.29
N ASN A 11 -8.05 -14.56 2.36
CA ASN A 11 -8.54 -15.92 2.23
C ASN A 11 -9.92 -16.01 1.60
N THR A 12 -10.70 -14.93 1.63
CA THR A 12 -12.01 -14.93 0.99
C THR A 12 -11.95 -14.62 -0.48
N LEU A 13 -10.78 -14.25 -1.01
CA LEU A 13 -10.62 -13.98 -2.43
C LEU A 13 -10.37 -15.29 -3.19
N PRO A 14 -10.77 -15.36 -4.47
CA PRO A 14 -10.34 -16.47 -5.31
C PRO A 14 -8.81 -16.54 -5.35
N PRO A 15 -8.24 -17.75 -5.52
CA PRO A 15 -6.77 -17.90 -5.47
C PRO A 15 -6.03 -16.95 -6.41
N GLU A 16 -6.55 -16.74 -7.61
CA GLU A 16 -5.89 -15.84 -8.55
C GLU A 16 -5.86 -14.41 -8.04
N ARG A 17 -6.96 -13.98 -7.42
CA ARG A 17 -7.02 -12.62 -6.87
C ARG A 17 -6.12 -12.47 -5.67
N ALA A 18 -6.07 -13.49 -4.81
CA ALA A 18 -5.19 -13.44 -3.65
C ALA A 18 -3.73 -13.34 -4.09
N GLN A 19 -3.35 -14.10 -5.10
CA GLN A 19 -2.00 -14.06 -5.60
C GLN A 19 -1.68 -12.70 -6.20
N ARG A 20 -2.60 -12.14 -6.99
CA ARG A 20 -2.38 -10.81 -7.58
C ARG A 20 -2.29 -9.73 -6.50
N ALA A 21 -3.07 -9.87 -5.44
CA ALA A 21 -3.00 -8.91 -4.34
C ALA A 21 -1.63 -8.93 -3.68
N GLU A 22 -1.08 -10.13 -3.46
CA GLU A 22 0.25 -10.23 -2.88
C GLU A 22 1.31 -9.67 -3.80
N GLU A 23 1.21 -9.95 -5.09
CA GLU A 23 2.16 -9.43 -6.04
C GLU A 23 2.09 -7.91 -6.11
N THR A 24 0.88 -7.38 -6.04
CA THR A 24 0.69 -5.94 -6.10
C THR A 24 1.26 -5.26 -4.87
N ILE A 25 1.04 -5.81 -3.67
CA ILE A 25 1.58 -5.17 -2.48
C ILE A 25 3.11 -5.27 -2.44
N ASN A 26 3.67 -6.37 -2.95
CA ASN A 26 5.12 -6.49 -3.03
C ASN A 26 5.70 -5.47 -4.02
N TRP A 27 5.06 -5.33 -5.17
CA TRP A 27 5.47 -4.33 -6.16
C TRP A 27 5.38 -2.93 -5.56
N LEU A 28 4.26 -2.63 -4.89
CA LEU A 28 4.05 -1.29 -4.32
C LEU A 28 5.14 -0.95 -3.31
N PHE A 29 5.44 -1.88 -2.41
CA PHE A 29 6.46 -1.60 -1.39
C PHE A 29 7.85 -1.49 -2.00
N ASN A 30 8.15 -2.23 -3.07
CA ASN A 30 9.41 -2.05 -3.76
C ASN A 30 9.53 -0.64 -4.34
N GLU A 31 8.43 -0.13 -4.90
CA GLU A 31 8.41 1.24 -5.41
C GLU A 31 8.57 2.26 -4.28
N LEU A 32 7.84 2.05 -3.18
CA LEU A 32 7.92 2.97 -2.05
C LEU A 32 9.32 2.99 -1.44
N LYS A 33 9.97 1.85 -1.35
CA LYS A 33 11.33 1.78 -0.82
C LYS A 33 12.31 2.54 -1.72
N SER A 34 12.05 2.53 -3.00
CA SER A 34 12.88 3.26 -3.95
C SER A 34 12.69 4.77 -3.84
N ILE A 35 11.44 5.19 -3.60
CA ILE A 35 11.09 6.61 -3.51
C ILE A 35 11.52 7.22 -2.17
N PHE A 36 11.39 6.47 -1.09
CA PHE A 36 11.64 6.97 0.26
C PHE A 36 12.89 6.31 0.85
N PRO A 37 14.06 6.95 0.71
CA PRO A 37 15.31 6.32 1.16
C PRO A 37 15.35 6.05 2.66
N GLY A 38 14.56 6.76 3.46
CA GLY A 38 14.50 6.54 4.90
C GLY A 38 13.48 5.50 5.33
N TRP A 39 13.01 4.67 4.42
CA TRP A 39 11.92 3.74 4.69
C TRP A 39 12.22 2.79 5.86
N ARG A 40 13.49 2.45 6.07
CA ARG A 40 13.85 1.50 7.12
C ARG A 40 13.55 2.02 8.52
N ALA A 41 13.49 3.33 8.68
CA ALA A 41 13.23 3.91 9.99
C ALA A 41 11.86 3.54 10.55
N ALA A 42 10.94 3.12 9.67
CA ALA A 42 9.59 2.75 10.10
C ALA A 42 9.53 1.35 10.72
N PHE A 43 10.58 0.55 10.60
CA PHE A 43 10.51 -0.85 10.98
C PHE A 43 11.72 -1.24 11.80
N GLU A 44 11.49 -1.77 13.01
CA GLU A 44 12.57 -2.26 13.84
C GLU A 44 13.00 -3.66 13.46
N THR A 45 12.07 -4.44 12.94
CA THR A 45 12.33 -5.83 12.59
C THR A 45 11.70 -6.18 11.27
N GLU A 46 12.13 -7.31 10.72
CA GLU A 46 11.50 -7.87 9.54
C GLU A 46 10.03 -8.17 9.79
N ALA A 47 9.70 -8.64 10.99
CA ALA A 47 8.31 -8.92 11.34
C ALA A 47 7.45 -7.67 11.27
N ASP A 48 8.00 -6.53 11.72
CA ASP A 48 7.28 -5.26 11.63
C ASP A 48 7.00 -4.88 10.18
N TYR A 49 7.99 -5.09 9.32
CA TYR A 49 7.84 -4.80 7.91
C TYR A 49 6.75 -5.65 7.26
N LEU A 50 6.76 -6.96 7.54
CA LEU A 50 5.75 -7.85 7.00
C LEU A 50 4.37 -7.52 7.52
N SER A 51 4.29 -7.14 8.79
CA SER A 51 3.03 -6.74 9.41
C SER A 51 2.47 -5.49 8.75
N ALA A 52 3.34 -4.53 8.45
CA ALA A 52 2.91 -3.30 7.78
C ALA A 52 2.37 -3.59 6.38
N LYS A 53 3.02 -4.50 5.65
CA LYS A 53 2.53 -4.87 4.32
C LYS A 53 1.13 -5.45 4.40
N LYS A 54 0.86 -6.28 5.40
CA LYS A 54 -0.48 -6.84 5.59
C LYS A 54 -1.50 -5.75 5.89
N THR A 55 -1.13 -4.80 6.74
CA THR A 55 -2.02 -3.71 7.08
C THR A 55 -2.34 -2.86 5.84
N TRP A 56 -1.31 -2.53 5.06
CA TRP A 56 -1.52 -1.75 3.85
C TRP A 56 -2.41 -2.49 2.87
N LEU A 57 -2.17 -3.80 2.69
CA LEU A 57 -2.99 -4.58 1.77
C LEU A 57 -4.45 -4.59 2.23
N ARG A 58 -4.67 -4.78 3.53
CA ARG A 58 -6.02 -4.77 4.07
C ARG A 58 -6.73 -3.44 3.78
N VAL A 59 -6.02 -2.32 4.00
CA VAL A 59 -6.62 -1.01 3.79
C VAL A 59 -6.89 -0.76 2.31
N LEU A 60 -5.95 -1.12 1.44
CA LEU A 60 -6.12 -0.90 0.00
C LEU A 60 -7.26 -1.73 -0.55
N VAL A 61 -7.43 -2.95 -0.07
CA VAL A 61 -8.56 -3.79 -0.47
C VAL A 61 -9.87 -3.20 0.01
N ARG A 62 -9.90 -2.78 1.27
CA ARG A 62 -11.11 -2.19 1.85
C ARG A 62 -11.53 -0.92 1.11
N GLU A 63 -10.56 -0.11 0.72
CA GLU A 63 -10.82 1.14 0.02
C GLU A 63 -11.00 0.95 -1.48
N LYS A 64 -10.85 -0.29 -1.96
CA LYS A 64 -11.04 -0.63 -3.37
C LYS A 64 -10.15 0.20 -4.30
N ILE A 65 -8.91 0.38 -3.88
CA ILE A 65 -7.96 1.18 -4.66
C ILE A 65 -7.59 0.43 -5.93
N THR A 66 -7.73 1.10 -7.06
CA THR A 66 -7.44 0.52 -8.37
C THR A 66 -5.97 0.71 -8.72
N ARG A 67 -5.52 -0.01 -9.76
CA ARG A 67 -4.13 0.13 -10.22
C ARG A 67 -3.81 1.55 -10.67
N PRO A 68 -4.65 2.22 -11.48
CA PRO A 68 -4.37 3.62 -11.82
C PRO A 68 -4.28 4.52 -10.60
N GLN A 69 -5.10 4.26 -9.58
CA GLN A 69 -5.00 5.04 -8.35
C GLN A 69 -3.70 4.77 -7.62
N LEU A 70 -3.24 3.51 -7.59
CA LEU A 70 -1.93 3.22 -6.99
C LEU A 70 -0.82 3.96 -7.72
N GLU A 71 -0.88 3.97 -9.04
CA GLU A 71 0.13 4.67 -9.82
C GLU A 71 0.09 6.17 -9.55
N ASN A 72 -1.10 6.74 -9.39
CA ASN A 72 -1.20 8.15 -9.04
C ASN A 72 -0.63 8.40 -7.64
N GLY A 73 -0.90 7.50 -6.71
CA GLY A 73 -0.34 7.63 -5.37
C GLY A 73 1.17 7.64 -5.39
N LEU A 74 1.77 6.79 -6.24
CA LEU A 74 3.22 6.78 -6.38
C LEU A 74 3.74 8.06 -7.03
N CYS A 75 3.00 8.63 -7.98
CA CYS A 75 3.38 9.92 -8.55
C CYS A 75 3.38 11.01 -7.48
N GLU A 76 2.38 11.01 -6.63
CA GLU A 76 2.33 11.99 -5.54
C GLU A 76 3.45 11.74 -4.53
N ALA A 77 3.76 10.47 -4.29
CA ALA A 77 4.87 10.11 -3.41
C ALA A 77 6.18 10.70 -3.92
N GLU A 78 6.39 10.64 -5.23
CA GLU A 78 7.62 11.15 -5.83
C GLU A 78 7.76 12.66 -5.66
N LYS A 79 6.65 13.36 -5.47
CA LYS A 79 6.67 14.81 -5.25
C LYS A 79 6.86 15.17 -3.79
N SER A 80 6.77 14.20 -2.91
CA SER A 80 6.90 14.46 -1.47
C SER A 80 8.32 14.88 -1.13
N LEU A 81 8.45 15.82 -0.23
CA LEU A 81 9.75 16.26 0.25
C LEU A 81 10.24 15.42 1.42
N ASP A 82 9.41 14.50 1.90
CA ASP A 82 9.75 13.65 3.03
C ASP A 82 10.60 12.49 2.54
N LYS A 83 11.54 12.05 3.34
CA LYS A 83 12.35 10.88 3.00
C LYS A 83 11.84 9.61 3.68
N PHE A 84 10.85 9.73 4.57
CA PHE A 84 10.30 8.60 5.29
C PHE A 84 8.98 8.17 4.68
N LEU A 85 8.65 6.88 4.86
CA LEU A 85 7.39 6.35 4.33
C LEU A 85 6.19 7.12 4.89
N PRO A 86 5.19 7.36 4.06
CA PRO A 86 3.94 7.96 4.54
C PRO A 86 3.13 6.93 5.32
N SER A 87 2.16 7.40 6.09
CA SER A 87 1.16 6.49 6.64
C SER A 87 0.32 5.94 5.49
N VAL A 88 -0.34 4.80 5.75
CA VAL A 88 -1.21 4.23 4.73
C VAL A 88 -2.38 5.17 4.43
N GLY A 89 -2.84 5.91 5.44
CA GLY A 89 -3.92 6.86 5.23
C GLY A 89 -3.54 7.98 4.29
N LEU A 90 -2.33 8.51 4.44
CA LEU A 90 -1.86 9.55 3.53
C LEU A 90 -1.71 9.00 2.12
N PHE A 91 -1.18 7.80 1.99
CA PHE A 91 -1.02 7.20 0.66
C PHE A 91 -2.37 6.98 -0.01
N VAL A 92 -3.37 6.52 0.74
CA VAL A 92 -4.73 6.35 0.20
C VAL A 92 -5.27 7.71 -0.28
N TYR A 93 -5.04 8.75 0.50
CA TYR A 93 -5.46 10.09 0.09
C TYR A 93 -4.81 10.46 -1.25
N TRP A 94 -3.52 10.21 -1.41
CA TRP A 94 -2.84 10.48 -2.67
C TRP A 94 -3.44 9.66 -3.83
N CYS A 95 -3.77 8.41 -3.56
CA CYS A 95 -4.38 7.56 -4.58
C CYS A 95 -5.71 8.12 -5.04
N LYS A 96 -6.53 8.57 -4.10
CA LYS A 96 -7.87 9.06 -4.41
C LYS A 96 -7.88 10.46 -4.99
N ALA A 97 -6.82 11.22 -4.80
CA ALA A 97 -6.69 12.54 -5.39
C ALA A 97 -6.76 12.48 -6.92
N TYR A 98 -6.41 11.32 -7.47
CA TYR A 98 -6.55 11.10 -8.91
C TYR A 98 -7.98 11.38 -9.38
N ASP A 99 -8.97 10.89 -8.63
CA ASP A 99 -10.37 11.05 -9.01
C ASP A 99 -10.82 12.49 -8.90
N TYR A 100 -10.32 13.20 -7.90
CA TYR A 100 -10.66 14.61 -7.75
C TYR A 100 -10.13 15.41 -8.93
N HIS A 101 -8.93 15.12 -9.37
CA HIS A 101 -8.35 15.82 -10.52
C HIS A 101 -9.12 15.51 -11.78
N ALA A 102 -9.62 14.28 -11.93
CA ALA A 102 -10.40 13.92 -13.09
C ALA A 102 -11.72 14.67 -13.16
N LEU A 103 -12.26 15.05 -12.01
CA LEU A 103 -13.50 15.80 -11.95
C LEU A 103 -13.28 17.30 -12.16
N GLY A 104 -12.09 17.77 -11.87
CA GLY A 104 -11.76 19.16 -12.03
C GLY A 104 -11.32 19.47 -13.43
#